data_8ee635b913a15a270e9b2b1f6da4141d
#
_entry.id   8ee635b913a15a270e9b2b1f6da4141d
#
_cell.length_a   1.000
_cell.length_b   1.000
_cell.length_c   1.000
_cell.angle_alpha   90.00
_cell.angle_beta   90.00
_cell.angle_gamma   90.00
#
_symmetry.space_group_name_H-M   'P 1'
#
loop_
_entity.id
_entity.type
_entity.pdbx_description
1 polymer ?
#
loop_
_entity_poly.entity_id
_entity_poly.type
_entity_poly.pdbx_seq_one_letter_code
_entity_poly.pdbx_strand_id
1 'polypeptide(L)'
;MSAKVLLVVVVALMCVAPMQGRKSNKKAARTEKVANDAARQAFAPSRDIKITTEMAAPSRHRIAEHLRLFQSPAIEDEIARVKGMLTCAKLAQMFEQCFPNTLDTTVHFSTDSTGNYDTFVVTGDINAMWLRDSGAQVWPYIRYAHRDPRLKAMIAGTINRQFRSINFDPYANAFNFGPTGSYWEKDETDMKPQLHERKYEIDSNCYPIRLAYEYWKVTGDTSIFGDEWVKAIEHTLGVFIDQQKKNGRGNYHFRRETMVAHDTQTNDGYGRPVKPVGLICSAFRPSDDATTFQFLVPSNFMAVSSLRKAAEILTTVNHNTQLAQRCNALANEVEQALHRYAVVNHPVYGKIYAFEVDGNGGCNLMDDANVPSLLAMPYLGDIDINDPIYQNTRRFVLSDDNPYFYRGKAGEGIGGPHCGYNMVWPMSIMMRAFTSQSDDEIKHCITMLINTDAGTGFMHESFHKDDHHRYTRSWFAWQNTLFGELIVKLINDGKIDLLNSIQ
;
A
#
# COMPACT_ATOMS: atom_id res chain seq x y z
N MET A 1 8.23 -37.64 54.22
CA MET A 1 7.07 -38.55 54.38
C MET A 1 5.86 -37.92 53.76
N SER A 2 5.52 -38.49 52.67
CA SER A 2 4.21 -38.88 52.13
C SER A 2 3.19 -37.75 51.80
N ALA A 3 3.03 -37.56 50.53
CA ALA A 3 1.97 -36.87 49.83
C ALA A 3 0.62 -37.59 49.98
N LYS A 4 -0.49 -36.84 49.94
CA LYS A 4 -1.79 -37.34 49.46
C LYS A 4 -2.46 -36.30 48.58
N VAL A 5 -2.66 -36.72 47.33
CA VAL A 5 -3.46 -36.12 46.30
C VAL A 5 -4.95 -36.25 46.65
N LEU A 6 -5.70 -35.19 46.52
CA LEU A 6 -7.18 -35.21 46.58
C LEU A 6 -7.75 -34.82 45.21
N LEU A 7 -8.31 -35.84 44.55
CA LEU A 7 -9.04 -35.72 43.28
C LEU A 7 -10.47 -35.29 43.54
N VAL A 8 -10.94 -34.17 43.05
CA VAL A 8 -12.35 -33.76 43.11
C VAL A 8 -12.95 -33.98 41.71
N VAL A 9 -13.88 -34.90 41.64
CA VAL A 9 -14.74 -35.20 40.49
C VAL A 9 -15.96 -34.30 40.57
N VAL A 10 -16.18 -33.41 39.61
CA VAL A 10 -17.43 -32.66 39.47
C VAL A 10 -18.27 -33.32 38.38
N VAL A 11 -19.41 -33.86 38.79
CA VAL A 11 -20.45 -34.41 37.92
C VAL A 11 -21.26 -33.25 37.33
N ALA A 12 -21.27 -33.10 36.02
CA ALA A 12 -22.16 -32.14 35.35
C ALA A 12 -23.53 -32.75 35.08
N LEU A 13 -24.58 -32.14 35.64
CA LEU A 13 -25.97 -32.45 35.29
C LEU A 13 -26.27 -31.82 33.90
N MET A 14 -26.66 -32.67 32.97
CA MET A 14 -27.27 -32.26 31.71
C MET A 14 -28.71 -31.80 31.94
N CYS A 15 -29.03 -30.54 31.72
CA CYS A 15 -30.39 -30.06 31.48
C CYS A 15 -30.68 -30.08 29.97
N VAL A 16 -31.60 -30.92 29.56
CA VAL A 16 -32.16 -30.94 28.21
C VAL A 16 -33.19 -29.83 28.07
N ALA A 17 -32.98 -28.91 27.16
CA ALA A 17 -33.98 -27.94 26.68
C ALA A 17 -34.37 -28.23 25.24
N PRO A 18 -35.63 -28.02 24.82
CA PRO A 18 -36.19 -28.58 23.60
C PRO A 18 -35.79 -27.83 22.32
N MET A 19 -35.62 -28.62 21.26
CA MET A 19 -35.36 -28.15 19.89
C MET A 19 -36.49 -27.31 19.31
N GLN A 20 -36.29 -26.00 19.23
CA GLN A 20 -37.00 -25.14 18.28
C GLN A 20 -35.97 -24.25 17.57
N GLY A 21 -35.65 -24.50 16.31
CA GLY A 21 -34.70 -23.66 15.57
C GLY A 21 -34.27 -24.17 14.19
N ARG A 22 -34.89 -25.20 13.61
CA ARG A 22 -34.42 -25.75 12.31
C ARG A 22 -34.89 -24.98 11.05
N LYS A 23 -35.78 -23.96 11.14
CA LYS A 23 -36.28 -23.20 9.98
C LYS A 23 -35.56 -21.88 9.72
N SER A 24 -34.91 -21.26 10.69
CA SER A 24 -34.19 -20.00 10.51
C SER A 24 -32.81 -20.19 9.85
N ASN A 25 -32.11 -21.29 10.16
CA ASN A 25 -30.78 -21.57 9.60
C ASN A 25 -30.82 -21.88 8.09
N LYS A 26 -31.91 -22.44 7.55
CA LYS A 26 -31.99 -22.70 6.09
C LYS A 26 -32.20 -21.43 5.28
N LYS A 27 -32.85 -20.42 5.82
CA LYS A 27 -33.07 -19.12 5.14
C LYS A 27 -31.79 -18.28 5.16
N ALA A 28 -31.06 -18.23 6.28
CA ALA A 28 -29.78 -17.59 6.41
C ALA A 28 -28.73 -18.23 5.49
N ALA A 29 -28.58 -19.55 5.52
CA ALA A 29 -27.68 -20.29 4.64
C ALA A 29 -28.02 -20.16 3.14
N ARG A 30 -29.32 -19.99 2.79
CA ARG A 30 -29.73 -19.74 1.40
C ARG A 30 -29.44 -18.31 0.95
N THR A 31 -29.57 -17.32 1.86
CA THR A 31 -29.23 -15.91 1.58
C THR A 31 -27.72 -15.76 1.44
N GLU A 32 -26.95 -16.40 2.30
CA GLU A 32 -25.49 -16.44 2.27
C GLU A 32 -24.96 -17.14 1.01
N LYS A 33 -25.59 -18.24 0.59
CA LYS A 33 -25.25 -18.92 -0.66
C LYS A 33 -25.54 -18.06 -1.89
N VAL A 34 -26.67 -17.34 -1.91
CA VAL A 34 -27.01 -16.41 -3.02
C VAL A 34 -26.08 -15.21 -3.06
N ALA A 35 -25.69 -14.67 -1.90
CA ALA A 35 -24.70 -13.60 -1.81
C ALA A 35 -23.31 -14.08 -2.26
N ASN A 36 -22.89 -15.28 -1.88
CA ASN A 36 -21.66 -15.90 -2.32
C ASN A 36 -21.67 -16.25 -3.83
N ASP A 37 -22.78 -16.68 -4.38
CA ASP A 37 -22.91 -16.96 -5.82
C ASP A 37 -22.91 -15.65 -6.64
N ALA A 38 -23.51 -14.57 -6.16
CA ALA A 38 -23.43 -13.25 -6.77
C ALA A 38 -22.01 -12.66 -6.68
N ALA A 39 -21.33 -12.82 -5.53
CA ALA A 39 -19.93 -12.43 -5.37
C ALA A 39 -19.00 -13.24 -6.27
N ARG A 40 -19.26 -14.55 -6.45
CA ARG A 40 -18.52 -15.40 -7.39
C ARG A 40 -18.65 -14.92 -8.83
N GLN A 41 -19.82 -14.45 -9.25
CA GLN A 41 -20.03 -13.92 -10.61
C GLN A 41 -19.33 -12.57 -10.80
N ALA A 42 -19.29 -11.69 -9.78
CA ALA A 42 -18.63 -10.40 -9.85
C ALA A 42 -17.10 -10.49 -9.93
N PHE A 43 -16.51 -11.56 -9.38
CA PHE A 43 -15.07 -11.82 -9.38
C PHE A 43 -14.65 -13.04 -10.22
N ALA A 44 -15.55 -13.57 -11.05
CA ALA A 44 -15.20 -14.70 -11.91
C ALA A 44 -14.13 -14.28 -12.94
N PRO A 45 -12.97 -14.95 -12.97
CA PRO A 45 -11.94 -14.64 -13.95
C PRO A 45 -12.40 -15.05 -15.35
N SER A 46 -12.14 -14.22 -16.35
CA SER A 46 -12.29 -14.61 -17.75
C SER A 46 -11.22 -15.63 -18.19
N ARG A 47 -10.12 -15.77 -17.43
CA ARG A 47 -9.00 -16.71 -17.69
C ARG A 47 -8.23 -17.01 -16.41
N ASP A 48 -7.61 -18.20 -16.33
CA ASP A 48 -6.63 -18.51 -15.29
C ASP A 48 -5.37 -17.64 -15.46
N ILE A 49 -4.98 -16.95 -14.40
CA ILE A 49 -3.71 -16.22 -14.37
C ILE A 49 -2.61 -17.23 -14.05
N LYS A 50 -1.64 -17.37 -14.96
CA LYS A 50 -0.44 -18.17 -14.75
C LYS A 50 0.76 -17.24 -14.67
N ILE A 51 1.43 -17.24 -13.51
CA ILE A 51 2.76 -16.67 -13.39
C ILE A 51 3.74 -17.68 -13.99
N THR A 52 4.45 -17.29 -15.05
CA THR A 52 5.46 -18.15 -15.64
C THR A 52 6.76 -18.08 -14.83
N THR A 53 7.57 -19.15 -14.93
CA THR A 53 8.90 -19.18 -14.29
C THR A 53 9.80 -18.04 -14.83
N GLU A 54 9.65 -17.68 -16.11
CA GLU A 54 10.39 -16.58 -16.72
C GLU A 54 10.01 -15.22 -16.12
N MET A 55 8.74 -15.01 -15.70
CA MET A 55 8.32 -13.79 -15.02
C MET A 55 8.86 -13.70 -13.60
N ALA A 56 8.95 -14.83 -12.90
CA ALA A 56 9.41 -14.92 -11.52
C ALA A 56 10.93 -14.94 -11.36
N ALA A 57 11.67 -15.31 -12.42
CA ALA A 57 13.13 -15.36 -12.39
C ALA A 57 13.73 -13.98 -12.71
N PRO A 58 14.64 -13.42 -11.88
CA PRO A 58 15.35 -12.21 -12.23
C PRO A 58 16.28 -12.51 -13.39
N SER A 59 15.89 -12.09 -14.61
CA SER A 59 16.80 -12.07 -15.73
C SER A 59 17.62 -10.78 -15.66
N ARG A 60 18.88 -10.81 -16.11
CA ARG A 60 19.70 -9.59 -16.23
C ARG A 60 19.22 -8.65 -17.35
N HIS A 61 18.08 -8.93 -17.93
CA HIS A 61 17.49 -8.23 -19.05
C HIS A 61 15.99 -8.11 -18.91
N ARG A 62 15.43 -7.08 -19.52
CA ARG A 62 13.99 -6.94 -19.68
C ARG A 62 13.40 -8.20 -20.31
N ILE A 63 12.25 -8.67 -19.83
CA ILE A 63 11.58 -9.85 -20.38
C ILE A 63 11.34 -9.71 -21.89
N ALA A 64 11.47 -10.84 -22.62
CA ALA A 64 11.31 -10.87 -24.08
C ALA A 64 9.92 -10.32 -24.48
N GLU A 65 9.86 -9.62 -25.60
CA GLU A 65 8.68 -8.86 -26.03
C GLU A 65 7.41 -9.74 -26.10
N HIS A 66 7.51 -10.94 -26.63
CA HIS A 66 6.38 -11.88 -26.79
C HIS A 66 5.84 -12.44 -25.45
N LEU A 67 6.57 -12.26 -24.36
CA LEU A 67 6.15 -12.66 -23.01
C LEU A 67 5.55 -11.50 -22.20
N ARG A 68 5.64 -10.26 -22.69
CA ARG A 68 5.12 -9.08 -22.00
C ARG A 68 3.60 -9.12 -21.95
N LEU A 69 3.03 -8.92 -20.75
CA LEU A 69 1.59 -8.99 -20.54
C LEU A 69 0.86 -7.78 -21.12
N PHE A 70 1.47 -6.60 -21.01
CA PHE A 70 0.90 -5.35 -21.53
C PHE A 70 2.01 -4.50 -22.17
N GLN A 71 1.74 -4.03 -23.38
CA GLN A 71 2.64 -3.14 -24.11
C GLN A 71 1.93 -1.84 -24.42
N SER A 72 2.63 -0.71 -24.24
CA SER A 72 2.14 0.64 -24.52
C SER A 72 3.16 1.37 -25.41
N PRO A 73 2.78 1.77 -26.63
CA PRO A 73 3.65 2.57 -27.49
C PRO A 73 4.15 3.85 -26.81
N ALA A 74 3.29 4.52 -26.04
CA ALA A 74 3.66 5.74 -25.33
C ALA A 74 4.74 5.50 -24.26
N ILE A 75 4.78 4.32 -23.65
CA ILE A 75 5.82 3.94 -22.67
C ILE A 75 7.09 3.51 -23.38
N GLU A 76 7.01 2.79 -24.50
CA GLU A 76 8.21 2.45 -25.31
C GLU A 76 8.89 3.71 -25.87
N ASP A 77 8.12 4.69 -26.34
CA ASP A 77 8.63 6.00 -26.76
C ASP A 77 9.36 6.71 -25.61
N GLU A 78 8.78 6.68 -24.40
CA GLU A 78 9.42 7.31 -23.23
C GLU A 78 10.69 6.59 -22.82
N ILE A 79 10.72 5.26 -22.88
CA ILE A 79 11.94 4.48 -22.63
C ILE A 79 13.04 4.86 -23.63
N ALA A 80 12.71 4.93 -24.91
CA ALA A 80 13.65 5.34 -25.95
C ALA A 80 14.17 6.77 -25.73
N ARG A 81 13.28 7.70 -25.39
CA ARG A 81 13.62 9.11 -25.10
C ARG A 81 14.60 9.22 -23.92
N VAL A 82 14.28 8.59 -22.79
CA VAL A 82 15.09 8.67 -21.56
C VAL A 82 16.44 8.00 -21.78
N LYS A 83 16.49 6.81 -22.39
CA LYS A 83 17.75 6.14 -22.73
C LYS A 83 18.64 6.99 -23.65
N GLY A 84 18.05 7.70 -24.62
CA GLY A 84 18.79 8.59 -25.51
C GLY A 84 19.40 9.82 -24.82
N MET A 85 18.90 10.20 -23.65
CA MET A 85 19.40 11.33 -22.85
C MET A 85 20.45 10.92 -21.82
N LEU A 86 20.46 9.66 -21.38
CA LEU A 86 21.35 9.17 -20.33
C LEU A 86 22.70 8.71 -20.92
N THR A 87 23.82 9.18 -20.35
CA THR A 87 25.18 8.77 -20.70
C THR A 87 25.71 7.63 -19.84
N CYS A 88 25.20 7.46 -18.62
CA CYS A 88 25.52 6.33 -17.75
C CYS A 88 24.81 5.06 -18.28
N ALA A 89 25.57 4.15 -18.89
CA ALA A 89 25.02 2.94 -19.51
C ALA A 89 24.25 2.06 -18.52
N LYS A 90 24.75 1.92 -17.28
CA LYS A 90 24.08 1.13 -16.24
C LYS A 90 22.74 1.75 -15.83
N LEU A 91 22.70 3.07 -15.63
CA LEU A 91 21.46 3.78 -15.29
C LEU A 91 20.42 3.65 -16.42
N ALA A 92 20.85 3.80 -17.68
CA ALA A 92 19.99 3.64 -18.86
C ALA A 92 19.43 2.21 -18.96
N GLN A 93 20.27 1.19 -18.72
CA GLN A 93 19.84 -0.21 -18.71
C GLN A 93 18.83 -0.47 -17.57
N MET A 94 19.12 -0.05 -16.34
CA MET A 94 18.22 -0.24 -15.20
C MET A 94 16.90 0.48 -15.41
N PHE A 95 16.90 1.68 -15.98
CA PHE A 95 15.67 2.38 -16.33
C PHE A 95 14.81 1.57 -17.33
N GLU A 96 15.41 1.06 -18.41
CA GLU A 96 14.72 0.22 -19.41
C GLU A 96 14.09 -1.04 -18.80
N GLN A 97 14.73 -1.62 -17.79
CA GLN A 97 14.25 -2.83 -17.13
C GLN A 97 13.20 -2.53 -16.07
N CYS A 98 13.43 -1.50 -15.25
CA CYS A 98 12.60 -1.19 -14.08
C CYS A 98 11.33 -0.43 -14.46
N PHE A 99 11.42 0.60 -15.31
CA PHE A 99 10.26 1.46 -15.61
C PHE A 99 9.06 0.70 -16.15
N PRO A 100 9.19 -0.21 -17.14
CA PRO A 100 8.05 -0.96 -17.67
C PRO A 100 7.72 -2.24 -16.88
N ASN A 101 8.43 -2.57 -15.80
CA ASN A 101 8.34 -3.88 -15.14
C ASN A 101 6.92 -4.25 -14.75
N THR A 102 6.13 -3.31 -14.22
CA THR A 102 4.72 -3.52 -13.91
C THR A 102 3.91 -3.91 -15.14
N LEU A 103 4.04 -3.18 -16.24
CA LEU A 103 3.29 -3.46 -17.48
C LEU A 103 3.71 -4.80 -18.08
N ASP A 104 5.02 -5.04 -18.14
CA ASP A 104 5.58 -6.23 -18.74
C ASP A 104 5.17 -7.52 -18.03
N THR A 105 5.03 -7.48 -16.68
CA THR A 105 5.04 -8.72 -15.88
C THR A 105 3.87 -8.91 -14.91
N THR A 106 3.10 -7.85 -14.60
CA THR A 106 2.10 -7.93 -13.50
C THR A 106 0.68 -7.56 -13.90
N VAL A 107 0.48 -6.99 -15.09
CA VAL A 107 -0.81 -6.44 -15.52
C VAL A 107 -1.62 -7.48 -16.30
N HIS A 108 -2.78 -7.84 -15.76
CA HIS A 108 -3.76 -8.69 -16.43
C HIS A 108 -4.99 -7.86 -16.82
N PHE A 109 -4.93 -7.26 -18.00
CA PHE A 109 -5.97 -6.37 -18.54
C PHE A 109 -7.02 -7.16 -19.32
N SER A 110 -8.28 -6.91 -19.00
CA SER A 110 -9.45 -7.52 -19.66
C SER A 110 -10.68 -6.60 -19.60
N THR A 111 -11.80 -7.10 -20.06
CA THR A 111 -13.13 -6.55 -19.78
C THR A 111 -13.91 -7.53 -18.93
N ASP A 112 -14.75 -7.04 -18.02
CA ASP A 112 -15.64 -7.86 -17.23
C ASP A 112 -16.86 -8.34 -18.06
N SER A 113 -17.75 -9.11 -17.45
CA SER A 113 -18.95 -9.65 -18.10
C SER A 113 -19.95 -8.59 -18.58
N THR A 114 -19.82 -7.34 -18.10
CA THR A 114 -20.66 -6.21 -18.50
C THR A 114 -20.01 -5.31 -19.55
N GLY A 115 -18.77 -5.64 -19.96
CA GLY A 115 -17.98 -4.88 -20.93
C GLY A 115 -17.15 -3.74 -20.32
N ASN A 116 -17.15 -3.57 -19.00
CA ASN A 116 -16.30 -2.58 -18.33
C ASN A 116 -14.85 -3.02 -18.28
N TYR A 117 -13.93 -2.08 -18.34
CA TYR A 117 -12.51 -2.37 -18.17
C TYR A 117 -12.21 -2.93 -16.79
N ASP A 118 -11.40 -3.97 -16.76
CA ASP A 118 -10.97 -4.69 -15.58
C ASP A 118 -9.49 -5.02 -15.67
N THR A 119 -8.73 -4.61 -14.68
CA THR A 119 -7.29 -4.88 -14.62
C THR A 119 -6.90 -5.42 -13.26
N PHE A 120 -6.35 -6.62 -13.24
CA PHE A 120 -5.76 -7.21 -12.04
C PHE A 120 -4.24 -7.02 -12.11
N VAL A 121 -3.65 -6.46 -11.04
CA VAL A 121 -2.21 -6.15 -10.98
C VAL A 121 -1.61 -6.93 -9.81
N VAL A 122 -0.77 -7.91 -10.12
CA VAL A 122 -0.04 -8.66 -9.08
C VAL A 122 1.16 -7.85 -8.56
N THR A 123 1.64 -8.15 -7.36
CA THR A 123 2.77 -7.41 -6.76
C THR A 123 4.13 -7.77 -7.35
N GLY A 124 4.19 -8.89 -8.08
CA GLY A 124 5.40 -9.51 -8.61
C GLY A 124 5.36 -11.01 -8.35
N ASP A 125 6.25 -11.49 -7.51
CA ASP A 125 6.36 -12.90 -7.12
C ASP A 125 5.17 -13.44 -6.28
N ILE A 126 4.27 -12.56 -5.81
CA ILE A 126 3.04 -12.96 -5.13
C ILE A 126 1.86 -12.73 -6.07
N ASN A 127 1.10 -13.80 -6.35
CA ASN A 127 -0.05 -13.79 -7.26
C ASN A 127 -1.32 -13.27 -6.56
N ALA A 128 -1.26 -12.03 -6.07
CA ALA A 128 -2.38 -11.34 -5.45
C ALA A 128 -2.27 -9.83 -5.70
N MET A 129 -3.39 -9.13 -5.60
CA MET A 129 -3.50 -7.69 -5.82
C MET A 129 -3.71 -6.98 -4.49
N TRP A 130 -2.70 -6.28 -4.00
CA TRP A 130 -2.84 -5.30 -2.93
C TRP A 130 -3.42 -4.01 -3.48
N LEU A 131 -4.32 -3.36 -2.73
CA LEU A 131 -4.88 -2.06 -3.10
C LEU A 131 -3.81 -0.97 -3.14
N ARG A 132 -2.91 -0.95 -2.21
CA ARG A 132 -1.72 -0.09 -2.15
C ARG A 132 -0.83 -0.30 -3.36
N ASP A 133 -0.31 -1.53 -3.53
CA ASP A 133 0.68 -1.86 -4.55
C ASP A 133 0.15 -1.59 -5.95
N SER A 134 -1.05 -2.06 -6.27
CA SER A 134 -1.65 -1.86 -7.59
C SER A 134 -1.82 -0.38 -7.95
N GLY A 135 -2.18 0.45 -6.98
CA GLY A 135 -2.27 1.89 -7.16
C GLY A 135 -0.91 2.53 -7.40
N ALA A 136 0.10 2.15 -6.61
CA ALA A 136 1.46 2.68 -6.73
C ALA A 136 2.17 2.20 -8.00
N GLN A 137 1.99 0.92 -8.38
CA GLN A 137 2.61 0.33 -9.57
C GLN A 137 2.15 0.97 -10.87
N VAL A 138 0.89 1.38 -10.99
CA VAL A 138 0.37 2.00 -12.22
C VAL A 138 0.45 3.53 -12.21
N TRP A 139 0.69 4.14 -11.05
CA TRP A 139 0.77 5.59 -10.86
C TRP A 139 1.69 6.32 -11.86
N PRO A 140 2.93 5.88 -12.12
CA PRO A 140 3.85 6.60 -12.99
C PRO A 140 3.39 6.68 -14.45
N TYR A 141 2.48 5.80 -14.86
CA TYR A 141 1.99 5.73 -16.24
C TYR A 141 0.81 6.66 -16.53
N ILE A 142 0.15 7.21 -15.50
CA ILE A 142 -1.04 8.07 -15.68
C ILE A 142 -0.74 9.23 -16.63
N ARG A 143 0.42 9.86 -16.52
CA ARG A 143 0.83 10.99 -17.37
C ARG A 143 0.86 10.70 -18.87
N TYR A 144 0.93 9.42 -19.25
CA TYR A 144 0.95 8.97 -20.64
C TYR A 144 -0.43 8.52 -21.14
N ALA A 145 -1.42 8.42 -20.27
CA ALA A 145 -2.77 7.93 -20.61
C ALA A 145 -3.47 8.75 -21.70
N HIS A 146 -3.16 10.04 -21.83
CA HIS A 146 -3.69 10.89 -22.89
C HIS A 146 -3.11 10.59 -24.27
N ARG A 147 -1.97 9.90 -24.36
CA ARG A 147 -1.27 9.54 -25.61
C ARG A 147 -1.55 8.11 -26.05
N ASP A 148 -2.10 7.27 -25.17
CA ASP A 148 -2.33 5.85 -25.43
C ASP A 148 -3.68 5.43 -24.86
N PRO A 149 -4.71 5.27 -25.74
CA PRO A 149 -6.08 4.87 -25.30
C PRO A 149 -6.11 3.49 -24.61
N ARG A 150 -5.21 2.56 -25.01
CA ARG A 150 -5.14 1.24 -24.38
C ARG A 150 -4.56 1.31 -22.97
N LEU A 151 -3.52 2.13 -22.78
CA LEU A 151 -2.98 2.42 -21.46
C LEU A 151 -4.01 3.11 -20.56
N LYS A 152 -4.73 4.10 -21.11
CA LYS A 152 -5.85 4.75 -20.42
C LYS A 152 -6.90 3.74 -19.95
N ALA A 153 -7.32 2.82 -20.83
CA ALA A 153 -8.29 1.78 -20.50
C ALA A 153 -7.77 0.81 -19.43
N MET A 154 -6.50 0.45 -19.46
CA MET A 154 -5.85 -0.41 -18.46
C MET A 154 -5.86 0.26 -17.08
N ILE A 155 -5.52 1.55 -16.98
CA ILE A 155 -5.54 2.30 -15.71
C ILE A 155 -6.98 2.42 -15.19
N ALA A 156 -7.95 2.75 -16.05
CA ALA A 156 -9.37 2.76 -15.69
C ALA A 156 -9.84 1.40 -15.16
N GLY A 157 -9.39 0.31 -15.77
CA GLY A 157 -9.67 -1.06 -15.32
C GLY A 157 -9.08 -1.35 -13.93
N THR A 158 -7.87 -0.86 -13.63
CA THR A 158 -7.28 -0.97 -12.29
C THR A 158 -8.13 -0.27 -11.24
N ILE A 159 -8.56 0.96 -11.53
CA ILE A 159 -9.41 1.76 -10.64
C ILE A 159 -10.76 1.06 -10.41
N ASN A 160 -11.41 0.57 -11.47
CA ASN A 160 -12.67 -0.17 -11.37
C ASN A 160 -12.52 -1.43 -10.48
N ARG A 161 -11.43 -2.18 -10.66
CA ARG A 161 -11.12 -3.36 -9.84
C ARG A 161 -10.93 -2.98 -8.36
N GLN A 162 -10.22 -1.90 -8.08
CA GLN A 162 -10.00 -1.41 -6.73
C GLN A 162 -11.32 -1.00 -6.04
N PHE A 163 -12.22 -0.31 -6.74
CA PHE A 163 -13.54 0.05 -6.17
C PHE A 163 -14.39 -1.17 -5.88
N ARG A 164 -14.42 -2.15 -6.77
CA ARG A 164 -15.11 -3.43 -6.53
C ARG A 164 -14.52 -4.17 -5.33
N SER A 165 -13.22 -4.15 -5.17
CA SER A 165 -12.53 -4.76 -4.04
C SER A 165 -12.90 -4.10 -2.72
N ILE A 166 -12.91 -2.77 -2.63
CA ILE A 166 -13.40 -2.02 -1.46
C ILE A 166 -14.87 -2.33 -1.18
N ASN A 167 -15.71 -2.38 -2.22
CA ASN A 167 -17.13 -2.71 -2.06
C ASN A 167 -17.36 -4.14 -1.58
N PHE A 168 -16.44 -5.05 -1.87
CA PHE A 168 -16.48 -6.44 -1.41
C PHE A 168 -16.07 -6.58 0.05
N ASP A 169 -14.93 -6.00 0.45
CA ASP A 169 -14.46 -5.94 1.83
C ASP A 169 -13.52 -4.76 2.05
N PRO A 170 -13.99 -3.66 2.66
CA PRO A 170 -13.21 -2.45 2.86
C PRO A 170 -12.14 -2.56 3.96
N TYR A 171 -12.09 -3.68 4.69
CA TYR A 171 -11.04 -3.98 5.68
C TYR A 171 -9.91 -4.86 5.10
N ALA A 172 -10.06 -5.38 3.88
CA ALA A 172 -9.03 -6.21 3.27
C ALA A 172 -7.99 -5.36 2.54
N ASN A 173 -6.72 -5.75 2.64
CA ASN A 173 -5.61 -5.14 1.92
C ASN A 173 -5.33 -5.83 0.58
N ALA A 174 -5.53 -7.16 0.48
CA ALA A 174 -5.13 -7.95 -0.67
C ALA A 174 -6.22 -8.92 -1.15
N PHE A 175 -6.33 -9.05 -2.48
CA PHE A 175 -7.39 -9.78 -3.15
C PHE A 175 -6.82 -10.81 -4.14
N ASN A 176 -7.53 -11.94 -4.28
CA ASN A 176 -7.29 -12.93 -5.32
C ASN A 176 -7.95 -12.48 -6.64
N PHE A 177 -7.51 -13.06 -7.74
CA PHE A 177 -8.16 -12.80 -9.05
C PHE A 177 -9.62 -13.27 -9.06
N GLY A 178 -9.90 -14.36 -8.36
CA GLY A 178 -11.24 -14.96 -8.18
C GLY A 178 -11.36 -15.63 -6.82
N PRO A 179 -12.44 -16.39 -6.56
CA PRO A 179 -12.69 -17.03 -5.26
C PRO A 179 -11.84 -18.31 -5.08
N THR A 180 -10.53 -18.16 -5.05
CA THR A 180 -9.57 -19.30 -5.02
C THR A 180 -9.15 -19.72 -3.62
N GLY A 181 -9.45 -18.91 -2.59
CA GLY A 181 -8.83 -19.04 -1.27
C GLY A 181 -7.36 -18.60 -1.27
N SER A 182 -6.72 -18.64 -0.12
CA SER A 182 -5.32 -18.25 0.04
C SER A 182 -4.62 -19.11 1.09
N TYR A 183 -3.30 -18.95 1.18
CA TYR A 183 -2.50 -19.52 2.27
C TYR A 183 -2.98 -19.04 3.66
N TRP A 184 -3.57 -17.84 3.72
CA TRP A 184 -4.01 -17.15 4.94
C TRP A 184 -5.48 -17.38 5.30
N GLU A 185 -6.17 -18.30 4.68
CA GLU A 185 -7.60 -18.59 4.93
C GLU A 185 -7.94 -18.97 6.38
N LYS A 186 -6.91 -19.35 7.18
CA LYS A 186 -7.06 -19.71 8.61
C LYS A 186 -6.91 -18.53 9.56
N ASP A 187 -6.60 -17.33 9.06
CA ASP A 187 -6.55 -16.15 9.90
C ASP A 187 -7.89 -15.94 10.62
N GLU A 188 -7.82 -15.64 11.91
CA GLU A 188 -9.00 -15.36 12.73
C GLU A 188 -9.50 -13.92 12.45
N THR A 189 -10.18 -13.76 11.34
CA THR A 189 -10.88 -12.57 10.85
C THR A 189 -11.98 -13.03 9.90
N ASP A 190 -12.76 -12.10 9.30
CA ASP A 190 -13.84 -12.45 8.34
C ASP A 190 -13.26 -12.79 6.95
N MET A 191 -12.45 -13.86 6.88
CA MET A 191 -11.84 -14.32 5.62
C MET A 191 -12.89 -14.87 4.65
N LYS A 192 -12.68 -14.58 3.36
CA LYS A 192 -13.52 -15.02 2.24
C LYS A 192 -12.63 -15.54 1.10
N PRO A 193 -13.11 -16.44 0.23
CA PRO A 193 -12.26 -17.01 -0.84
C PRO A 193 -11.67 -16.00 -1.83
N GLN A 194 -12.27 -14.80 -1.95
CA GLN A 194 -11.80 -13.70 -2.80
C GLN A 194 -10.63 -12.93 -2.17
N LEU A 195 -10.43 -13.06 -0.86
CA LEU A 195 -9.38 -12.36 -0.14
C LEU A 195 -8.09 -13.18 -0.15
N HIS A 196 -6.99 -12.53 -0.48
CA HIS A 196 -5.67 -13.09 -0.25
C HIS A 196 -5.27 -12.91 1.19
N GLU A 197 -5.48 -11.70 1.74
CA GLU A 197 -5.21 -11.34 3.12
C GLU A 197 -6.21 -10.27 3.57
N ARG A 198 -6.51 -10.22 4.89
CA ARG A 198 -7.48 -9.26 5.45
C ARG A 198 -6.86 -8.44 6.58
N LYS A 199 -5.67 -7.92 6.36
CA LYS A 199 -5.02 -6.95 7.24
C LYS A 199 -5.56 -5.55 6.96
N TYR A 200 -6.16 -4.92 7.97
CA TYR A 200 -6.70 -3.56 7.80
C TYR A 200 -5.60 -2.50 7.91
N GLU A 201 -5.47 -1.75 6.85
CA GLU A 201 -4.55 -0.63 6.66
C GLU A 201 -5.32 0.57 6.12
N ILE A 202 -5.10 1.76 6.69
CA ILE A 202 -5.73 3.01 6.21
C ILE A 202 -5.38 3.27 4.76
N ASP A 203 -4.12 3.09 4.40
CA ASP A 203 -3.60 3.39 3.06
C ASP A 203 -4.19 2.50 1.97
N SER A 204 -4.58 1.27 2.28
CA SER A 204 -5.29 0.39 1.35
C SER A 204 -6.58 1.01 0.79
N ASN A 205 -7.27 1.83 1.58
CA ASN A 205 -8.43 2.59 1.10
C ASN A 205 -8.06 3.94 0.45
N CYS A 206 -6.87 4.47 0.71
CA CYS A 206 -6.43 5.78 0.22
C CYS A 206 -5.81 5.70 -1.19
N TYR A 207 -5.01 4.68 -1.48
CA TYR A 207 -4.36 4.51 -2.78
C TYR A 207 -5.32 4.49 -3.98
N PRO A 208 -6.47 3.79 -3.92
CA PRO A 208 -7.47 3.82 -4.98
C PRO A 208 -8.03 5.24 -5.24
N ILE A 209 -8.26 6.01 -4.19
CA ILE A 209 -8.73 7.39 -4.30
C ILE A 209 -7.66 8.28 -4.95
N ARG A 210 -6.40 8.14 -4.50
CA ARG A 210 -5.25 8.87 -5.06
C ARG A 210 -5.09 8.59 -6.55
N LEU A 211 -5.13 7.31 -6.95
CA LEU A 211 -5.01 6.89 -8.35
C LEU A 211 -6.16 7.45 -9.20
N ALA A 212 -7.40 7.31 -8.75
CA ALA A 212 -8.58 7.77 -9.46
C ALA A 212 -8.60 9.30 -9.62
N TYR A 213 -8.21 10.04 -8.60
CA TYR A 213 -8.11 11.49 -8.63
C TYR A 213 -7.12 11.97 -9.68
N GLU A 214 -5.90 11.42 -9.69
CA GLU A 214 -4.88 11.82 -10.67
C GLU A 214 -5.25 11.40 -12.10
N TYR A 215 -5.83 10.20 -12.26
CA TYR A 215 -6.35 9.76 -13.54
C TYR A 215 -7.36 10.77 -14.10
N TRP A 216 -8.30 11.23 -13.28
CA TRP A 216 -9.25 12.27 -13.67
C TRP A 216 -8.57 13.59 -14.03
N LYS A 217 -7.64 14.05 -13.19
CA LYS A 217 -6.94 15.34 -13.44
C LYS A 217 -6.15 15.32 -14.74
N VAL A 218 -5.52 14.20 -15.09
CA VAL A 218 -4.71 14.07 -16.30
C VAL A 218 -5.56 13.82 -17.54
N THR A 219 -6.60 13.00 -17.44
CA THR A 219 -7.36 12.54 -18.61
C THR A 219 -8.68 13.27 -18.84
N GLY A 220 -9.22 13.95 -17.84
CA GLY A 220 -10.57 14.51 -17.85
C GLY A 220 -11.69 13.46 -17.84
N ASP A 221 -11.37 12.17 -17.77
CA ASP A 221 -12.31 11.07 -17.86
C ASP A 221 -13.08 10.88 -16.55
N THR A 222 -14.39 11.03 -16.61
CA THR A 222 -15.30 10.87 -15.46
C THR A 222 -16.05 9.55 -15.46
N SER A 223 -15.84 8.69 -16.45
CA SER A 223 -16.62 7.45 -16.65
C SER A 223 -16.45 6.44 -15.52
N ILE A 224 -15.33 6.51 -14.79
CA ILE A 224 -15.04 5.64 -13.64
C ILE A 224 -15.79 6.04 -12.35
N PHE A 225 -16.41 7.24 -12.29
CA PHE A 225 -17.05 7.75 -11.08
C PHE A 225 -18.56 7.50 -11.04
N GLY A 226 -18.98 6.26 -11.35
CA GLY A 226 -20.38 5.81 -11.24
C GLY A 226 -20.74 5.38 -9.80
N ASP A 227 -21.82 4.58 -9.71
CA ASP A 227 -22.36 4.11 -8.41
C ASP A 227 -21.36 3.27 -7.62
N GLU A 228 -20.50 2.48 -8.28
CA GLU A 228 -19.46 1.68 -7.62
C GLU A 228 -18.42 2.56 -6.88
N TRP A 229 -18.04 3.68 -7.50
CA TRP A 229 -17.19 4.69 -6.87
C TRP A 229 -17.88 5.29 -5.64
N VAL A 230 -19.09 5.81 -5.78
CA VAL A 230 -19.84 6.44 -4.66
C VAL A 230 -19.95 5.48 -3.50
N LYS A 231 -20.32 4.22 -3.76
CA LYS A 231 -20.42 3.16 -2.76
C LYS A 231 -19.07 2.84 -2.11
N ALA A 232 -17.98 2.80 -2.87
CA ALA A 232 -16.64 2.56 -2.34
C ALA A 232 -16.22 3.70 -1.38
N ILE A 233 -16.55 4.96 -1.68
CA ILE A 233 -16.30 6.08 -0.77
C ILE A 233 -17.17 6.01 0.49
N GLU A 234 -18.44 5.59 0.38
CA GLU A 234 -19.29 5.37 1.56
C GLU A 234 -18.72 4.29 2.47
N HIS A 235 -18.23 3.17 1.91
CA HIS A 235 -17.60 2.10 2.67
C HIS A 235 -16.29 2.57 3.33
N THR A 236 -15.41 3.25 2.59
CA THR A 236 -14.17 3.83 3.13
C THR A 236 -14.45 4.78 4.28
N LEU A 237 -15.39 5.70 4.10
CA LEU A 237 -15.81 6.65 5.14
C LEU A 237 -16.39 5.92 6.36
N GLY A 238 -17.20 4.87 6.14
CA GLY A 238 -17.75 4.02 7.19
C GLY A 238 -16.67 3.34 8.03
N VAL A 239 -15.67 2.73 7.35
CA VAL A 239 -14.50 2.10 8.00
C VAL A 239 -13.68 3.11 8.80
N PHE A 240 -13.39 4.27 8.24
CA PHE A 240 -12.62 5.30 8.92
C PHE A 240 -13.32 5.81 10.18
N ILE A 241 -14.64 6.03 10.12
CA ILE A 241 -15.45 6.43 11.29
C ILE A 241 -15.49 5.31 12.35
N ASP A 242 -15.68 4.05 11.95
CA ASP A 242 -15.63 2.88 12.86
C ASP A 242 -14.26 2.81 13.55
N GLN A 243 -13.19 3.00 12.81
CA GLN A 243 -11.82 2.90 13.31
C GLN A 243 -11.31 4.16 14.05
N GLN A 244 -12.10 5.22 14.15
CA GLN A 244 -11.85 6.25 15.19
C GLN A 244 -12.14 5.72 16.61
N LYS A 245 -12.80 4.58 16.72
CA LYS A 245 -13.11 3.85 17.98
C LYS A 245 -13.83 4.69 19.03
N LYS A 246 -14.59 5.72 18.62
CA LYS A 246 -15.36 6.60 19.51
C LYS A 246 -16.49 5.87 20.26
N ASN A 247 -17.03 4.81 19.65
CA ASN A 247 -18.19 4.07 20.16
C ASN A 247 -17.83 2.63 20.59
N GLY A 248 -16.56 2.34 20.88
CA GLY A 248 -16.11 1.02 21.29
C GLY A 248 -14.85 0.55 20.56
N ARG A 249 -14.64 -0.77 20.49
CA ARG A 249 -13.43 -1.35 19.89
C ARG A 249 -13.41 -1.33 18.36
N GLY A 250 -14.49 -0.96 17.70
CA GLY A 250 -14.68 -1.10 16.26
C GLY A 250 -15.07 -2.54 15.86
N ASN A 251 -15.42 -2.70 14.58
CA ASN A 251 -15.92 -3.98 14.05
C ASN A 251 -14.81 -4.91 13.51
N TYR A 252 -13.57 -4.41 13.43
CA TYR A 252 -12.44 -5.15 12.89
C TYR A 252 -11.63 -5.82 13.98
N HIS A 253 -11.26 -7.09 13.76
CA HIS A 253 -10.28 -7.82 14.52
C HIS A 253 -9.47 -8.73 13.61
N PHE A 254 -8.24 -9.06 14.02
CA PHE A 254 -7.35 -9.93 13.28
C PHE A 254 -6.40 -10.67 14.22
N ARG A 255 -6.37 -11.99 14.09
CA ARG A 255 -5.34 -12.82 14.72
C ARG A 255 -4.82 -13.83 13.71
N ARG A 256 -3.53 -14.08 13.77
CA ARG A 256 -2.82 -15.11 13.00
C ARG A 256 -2.03 -15.98 13.95
N GLU A 257 -2.10 -17.29 13.77
CA GLU A 257 -1.21 -18.21 14.47
C GLU A 257 0.18 -18.11 13.81
N THR A 258 1.11 -17.47 14.51
CA THR A 258 2.45 -17.16 13.99
C THR A 258 3.48 -17.03 15.11
N MET A 259 4.74 -17.31 14.80
CA MET A 259 5.90 -17.02 15.68
C MET A 259 6.44 -15.60 15.49
N VAL A 260 5.93 -14.86 14.49
CA VAL A 260 6.37 -13.49 14.17
C VAL A 260 5.46 -12.50 14.88
N ALA A 261 5.98 -11.81 15.89
CA ALA A 261 5.18 -10.98 16.79
C ALA A 261 4.45 -9.81 16.08
N HIS A 262 5.00 -9.30 14.99
CA HIS A 262 4.40 -8.20 14.22
C HIS A 262 3.48 -8.68 13.09
N ASP A 263 3.24 -9.99 12.95
CA ASP A 263 2.36 -10.55 11.93
C ASP A 263 0.94 -10.85 12.47
N THR A 264 0.61 -10.38 13.66
CA THR A 264 -0.68 -10.58 14.32
C THR A 264 -1.00 -9.42 15.26
N GLN A 265 -2.28 -9.24 15.61
CA GLN A 265 -2.73 -8.25 16.58
C GLN A 265 -2.81 -8.84 17.98
N THR A 266 -2.50 -8.02 18.99
CA THR A 266 -2.70 -8.30 20.42
C THR A 266 -4.15 -8.09 20.83
N ASN A 267 -4.49 -8.35 22.11
CA ASN A 267 -5.78 -8.03 22.72
C ASN A 267 -6.96 -8.61 21.93
N ASP A 268 -6.95 -9.94 21.76
CA ASP A 268 -7.97 -10.70 21.00
C ASP A 268 -8.17 -10.19 19.56
N GLY A 269 -7.11 -9.69 18.94
CA GLY A 269 -7.14 -9.20 17.57
C GLY A 269 -7.56 -7.73 17.41
N TYR A 270 -7.87 -7.03 18.50
CA TYR A 270 -8.29 -5.62 18.45
C TYR A 270 -7.12 -4.63 18.55
N GLY A 271 -5.90 -5.13 18.79
CA GLY A 271 -4.72 -4.32 18.96
C GLY A 271 -4.65 -3.62 20.32
N ARG A 272 -3.61 -2.82 20.54
CA ARG A 272 -3.46 -2.07 21.80
C ARG A 272 -4.57 -1.02 21.95
N PRO A 273 -5.09 -0.81 23.18
CA PRO A 273 -6.09 0.21 23.43
C PRO A 273 -5.59 1.61 23.07
N VAL A 274 -6.49 2.43 22.54
CA VAL A 274 -6.23 3.84 22.22
C VAL A 274 -7.23 4.73 22.98
N LYS A 275 -6.85 5.99 23.18
CA LYS A 275 -7.83 7.03 23.56
C LYS A 275 -8.40 7.64 22.28
N PRO A 276 -9.72 7.56 22.04
CA PRO A 276 -10.33 8.18 20.86
C PRO A 276 -10.14 9.69 20.88
N VAL A 277 -9.33 10.20 19.96
CA VAL A 277 -8.96 11.63 19.88
C VAL A 277 -9.27 12.25 18.51
N GLY A 278 -9.97 11.51 17.66
CA GLY A 278 -10.32 11.94 16.31
C GLY A 278 -9.41 11.34 15.21
N LEU A 279 -8.30 10.70 15.58
CA LEU A 279 -7.46 9.94 14.65
C LEU A 279 -8.10 8.60 14.28
N ILE A 280 -7.70 8.04 13.14
CA ILE A 280 -8.14 6.75 12.61
C ILE A 280 -7.10 5.69 13.00
N CYS A 281 -7.52 4.57 13.58
CA CYS A 281 -6.67 3.42 13.82
C CYS A 281 -6.33 2.74 12.50
N SER A 282 -5.07 2.33 12.33
CA SER A 282 -4.61 1.32 11.39
C SER A 282 -4.17 0.10 12.17
N ALA A 283 -4.71 -1.06 11.87
CA ALA A 283 -4.28 -2.28 12.54
C ALA A 283 -2.89 -2.69 12.08
N PHE A 284 -2.61 -2.48 10.80
CA PHE A 284 -1.32 -2.79 10.19
C PHE A 284 -0.73 -1.55 9.51
N ARG A 285 0.58 -1.59 9.32
CA ARG A 285 1.40 -0.63 8.58
C ARG A 285 1.37 -0.96 7.08
N PRO A 286 1.80 -0.06 6.21
CA PRO A 286 1.98 -0.37 4.78
C PRO A 286 2.95 -1.52 4.50
N SER A 287 3.72 -1.96 5.47
CA SER A 287 4.59 -3.15 5.43
C SER A 287 3.86 -4.46 5.73
N ASP A 288 2.56 -4.43 5.99
CA ASP A 288 1.75 -5.55 6.51
C ASP A 288 2.10 -5.94 7.95
N ASP A 289 2.94 -5.16 8.65
CA ASP A 289 3.29 -5.36 10.05
C ASP A 289 2.28 -4.71 10.99
N ALA A 290 1.97 -5.35 12.11
CA ALA A 290 1.09 -4.82 13.14
C ALA A 290 1.62 -3.51 13.73
N THR A 291 0.76 -2.51 13.87
CA THR A 291 1.09 -1.25 14.54
C THR A 291 1.36 -1.46 16.03
N THR A 292 2.35 -0.76 16.58
CA THR A 292 2.59 -0.72 18.02
C THR A 292 1.55 0.17 18.70
N PHE A 293 1.33 1.37 18.18
CA PHE A 293 0.23 2.25 18.56
C PHE A 293 -0.64 2.49 17.33
N GLN A 294 -1.95 2.29 17.45
CA GLN A 294 -2.83 2.14 16.30
C GLN A 294 -3.05 3.41 15.47
N PHE A 295 -2.77 4.61 16.03
CA PHE A 295 -2.83 5.83 15.22
C PHE A 295 -1.52 6.02 14.46
N LEU A 296 -1.44 5.37 13.29
CA LEU A 296 -0.33 5.48 12.35
C LEU A 296 -0.39 6.86 11.67
N VAL A 297 0.58 7.71 11.99
CA VAL A 297 0.54 9.14 11.64
C VAL A 297 0.62 9.38 10.11
N PRO A 298 1.58 8.80 9.36
CA PRO A 298 1.65 9.06 7.92
C PRO A 298 0.39 8.57 7.18
N SER A 299 -0.21 7.45 7.58
CA SER A 299 -1.46 6.97 6.98
C SER A 299 -2.65 7.87 7.33
N ASN A 300 -2.67 8.50 8.51
CA ASN A 300 -3.70 9.48 8.85
C ASN A 300 -3.57 10.77 8.01
N PHE A 301 -2.35 11.24 7.70
CA PHE A 301 -2.15 12.33 6.74
C PHE A 301 -2.66 11.96 5.35
N MET A 302 -2.35 10.75 4.87
CA MET A 302 -2.86 10.26 3.60
C MET A 302 -4.39 10.12 3.58
N ALA A 303 -5.02 9.77 4.71
CA ALA A 303 -6.48 9.76 4.82
C ALA A 303 -7.07 11.16 4.67
N VAL A 304 -6.47 12.19 5.27
CA VAL A 304 -6.91 13.59 5.12
C VAL A 304 -6.87 14.02 3.66
N SER A 305 -5.73 13.84 2.99
CA SER A 305 -5.57 14.23 1.58
C SER A 305 -6.51 13.44 0.65
N SER A 306 -6.70 12.13 0.91
CA SER A 306 -7.60 11.26 0.14
C SER A 306 -9.06 11.64 0.31
N LEU A 307 -9.52 11.93 1.52
CA LEU A 307 -10.90 12.37 1.78
C LEU A 307 -11.20 13.72 1.11
N ARG A 308 -10.25 14.65 1.07
CA ARG A 308 -10.40 15.92 0.34
C ARG A 308 -10.49 15.71 -1.16
N LYS A 309 -9.65 14.84 -1.74
CA LYS A 309 -9.71 14.46 -3.16
C LYS A 309 -11.06 13.80 -3.49
N ALA A 310 -11.53 12.88 -2.64
CA ALA A 310 -12.85 12.26 -2.82
C ALA A 310 -13.98 13.30 -2.75
N ALA A 311 -13.93 14.25 -1.82
CA ALA A 311 -14.92 15.32 -1.70
C ALA A 311 -14.96 16.22 -2.95
N GLU A 312 -13.81 16.51 -3.55
CA GLU A 312 -13.73 17.28 -4.80
C GLU A 312 -14.40 16.54 -5.96
N ILE A 313 -14.11 15.23 -6.14
CA ILE A 313 -14.75 14.41 -7.17
C ILE A 313 -16.27 14.33 -6.94
N LEU A 314 -16.69 14.03 -5.71
CA LEU A 314 -18.11 13.92 -5.35
C LEU A 314 -18.88 15.22 -5.63
N THR A 315 -18.27 16.38 -5.37
CA THR A 315 -18.86 17.69 -5.62
C THR A 315 -18.93 17.99 -7.12
N THR A 316 -17.81 17.79 -7.83
CA THR A 316 -17.63 18.25 -9.20
C THR A 316 -18.26 17.30 -10.23
N VAL A 317 -18.12 15.99 -10.00
CA VAL A 317 -18.54 14.96 -10.97
C VAL A 317 -19.88 14.35 -10.60
N ASN A 318 -20.03 13.91 -9.35
CA ASN A 318 -21.24 13.21 -8.91
C ASN A 318 -22.37 14.14 -8.43
N HIS A 319 -22.07 15.42 -8.18
CA HIS A 319 -23.00 16.39 -7.56
C HIS A 319 -23.57 15.90 -6.21
N ASN A 320 -22.83 15.02 -5.52
CA ASN A 320 -23.19 14.48 -4.22
C ASN A 320 -22.59 15.32 -3.08
N THR A 321 -23.16 16.51 -2.87
CA THR A 321 -22.67 17.47 -1.87
C THR A 321 -22.75 16.94 -0.43
N GLN A 322 -23.73 16.08 -0.13
CA GLN A 322 -23.90 15.52 1.21
C GLN A 322 -22.75 14.58 1.58
N LEU A 323 -22.36 13.67 0.70
CA LEU A 323 -21.24 12.76 0.94
C LEU A 323 -19.90 13.52 0.95
N ALA A 324 -19.74 14.51 0.04
CA ALA A 324 -18.57 15.39 0.02
C ALA A 324 -18.37 16.15 1.34
N GLN A 325 -19.46 16.70 1.91
CA GLN A 325 -19.39 17.37 3.21
C GLN A 325 -18.99 16.41 4.34
N ARG A 326 -19.47 15.16 4.33
CA ARG A 326 -19.06 14.14 5.32
C ARG A 326 -17.58 13.80 5.19
N CYS A 327 -17.05 13.65 3.97
CA CYS A 327 -15.61 13.43 3.74
C CYS A 327 -14.78 14.62 4.27
N ASN A 328 -15.16 15.84 3.95
CA ASN A 328 -14.45 17.03 4.43
C ASN A 328 -14.54 17.20 5.95
N ALA A 329 -15.67 16.88 6.57
CA ALA A 329 -15.83 16.95 8.02
C ALA A 329 -14.87 15.98 8.73
N LEU A 330 -14.78 14.73 8.26
CA LEU A 330 -13.83 13.76 8.80
C LEU A 330 -12.38 14.17 8.54
N ALA A 331 -12.05 14.65 7.34
CA ALA A 331 -10.71 15.15 7.01
C ALA A 331 -10.27 16.27 7.97
N ASN A 332 -11.16 17.24 8.23
CA ASN A 332 -10.88 18.36 9.15
C ASN A 332 -10.68 17.87 10.60
N GLU A 333 -11.48 16.91 11.05
CA GLU A 333 -11.33 16.33 12.37
C GLU A 333 -9.99 15.61 12.53
N VAL A 334 -9.63 14.77 11.58
CA VAL A 334 -8.37 14.01 11.60
C VAL A 334 -7.17 14.96 11.54
N GLU A 335 -7.21 15.98 10.69
CA GLU A 335 -6.14 16.98 10.58
C GLU A 335 -5.93 17.75 11.89
N GLN A 336 -6.99 18.21 12.54
CA GLN A 336 -6.91 18.86 13.85
C GLN A 336 -6.31 17.92 14.91
N ALA A 337 -6.68 16.64 14.87
CA ALA A 337 -6.15 15.64 15.76
C ALA A 337 -4.66 15.36 15.51
N LEU A 338 -4.23 15.30 14.24
CA LEU A 338 -2.81 15.16 13.85
C LEU A 338 -1.96 16.31 14.43
N HIS A 339 -2.39 17.54 14.21
CA HIS A 339 -1.66 18.71 14.75
C HIS A 339 -1.56 18.70 16.29
N ARG A 340 -2.55 18.14 16.96
CA ARG A 340 -2.61 18.12 18.43
C ARG A 340 -1.87 16.95 19.06
N TYR A 341 -1.90 15.77 18.44
CA TYR A 341 -1.46 14.51 19.08
C TYR A 341 -0.29 13.84 18.40
N ALA A 342 0.02 14.17 17.13
CA ALA A 342 1.12 13.55 16.39
C ALA A 342 2.44 14.31 16.51
N VAL A 343 2.43 15.57 16.97
CA VAL A 343 3.63 16.39 17.11
C VAL A 343 4.23 16.20 18.49
N VAL A 344 5.52 15.85 18.53
CA VAL A 344 6.30 15.67 19.77
C VAL A 344 7.55 16.57 19.78
N ASN A 345 8.02 16.95 20.98
CA ASN A 345 9.25 17.70 21.11
C ASN A 345 10.43 16.73 21.32
N HIS A 346 11.27 16.62 20.29
CA HIS A 346 12.50 15.83 20.39
C HIS A 346 13.66 16.71 20.88
N PRO A 347 14.53 16.21 21.82
CA PRO A 347 15.59 17.03 22.43
C PRO A 347 16.61 17.54 21.41
N VAL A 348 16.85 16.82 20.32
CA VAL A 348 17.85 17.17 19.28
C VAL A 348 17.21 17.89 18.10
N TYR A 349 16.07 17.42 17.61
CA TYR A 349 15.47 17.89 16.35
C TYR A 349 14.38 18.94 16.54
N GLY A 350 13.95 19.22 17.78
CA GLY A 350 12.82 20.11 18.07
C GLY A 350 11.49 19.42 17.82
N LYS A 351 10.51 20.12 17.29
CA LYS A 351 9.20 19.53 16.96
C LYS A 351 9.33 18.59 15.76
N ILE A 352 8.90 17.35 15.93
CA ILE A 352 8.83 16.31 14.89
C ILE A 352 7.47 15.62 14.90
N TYR A 353 7.09 14.95 13.83
CA TYR A 353 5.98 14.01 13.82
C TYR A 353 6.44 12.67 14.39
N ALA A 354 5.64 12.08 15.28
CA ALA A 354 5.78 10.68 15.69
C ALA A 354 5.28 9.77 14.56
N PHE A 355 5.80 8.55 14.48
CA PHE A 355 5.35 7.57 13.50
C PHE A 355 3.99 6.96 13.89
N GLU A 356 3.83 6.63 15.17
CA GLU A 356 2.58 6.11 15.75
C GLU A 356 2.31 6.79 17.09
N VAL A 357 1.02 6.99 17.41
CA VAL A 357 0.57 7.50 18.72
C VAL A 357 -0.65 6.72 19.23
N ASP A 358 -0.95 6.83 20.54
CA ASP A 358 -2.08 6.15 21.18
C ASP A 358 -3.17 7.09 21.71
N GLY A 359 -2.97 8.40 21.62
CA GLY A 359 -3.88 9.43 22.15
C GLY A 359 -3.77 9.64 23.68
N ASN A 360 -3.01 8.81 24.42
CA ASN A 360 -2.75 8.92 25.85
C ASN A 360 -1.39 9.54 26.18
N GLY A 361 -0.60 9.89 25.16
CA GLY A 361 0.75 10.40 25.31
C GLY A 361 1.85 9.38 24.95
N GLY A 362 1.47 8.13 24.64
CA GLY A 362 2.39 7.15 24.07
C GLY A 362 2.69 7.51 22.62
N CYS A 363 3.99 7.43 22.25
CA CYS A 363 4.43 7.66 20.88
C CYS A 363 5.56 6.70 20.49
N ASN A 364 5.64 6.35 19.22
CA ASN A 364 6.71 5.57 18.62
C ASN A 364 7.51 6.48 17.71
N LEU A 365 8.79 6.65 18.00
CA LEU A 365 9.73 7.49 17.25
C LEU A 365 10.60 6.61 16.37
N MET A 366 10.17 6.45 15.14
CA MET A 366 10.84 5.72 14.07
C MET A 366 10.29 6.20 12.73
N ASP A 367 10.79 5.64 11.65
CA ASP A 367 10.09 5.56 10.38
C ASP A 367 10.25 4.15 9.80
N ASP A 368 9.33 3.76 8.93
CA ASP A 368 9.34 2.52 8.16
C ASP A 368 9.49 2.88 6.68
N ALA A 369 10.18 2.05 5.91
CA ALA A 369 10.45 2.32 4.51
C ALA A 369 9.21 2.29 3.62
N ASN A 370 8.18 1.54 4.02
CA ASN A 370 6.96 1.37 3.21
C ASN A 370 6.12 2.64 3.18
N VAL A 371 5.62 2.98 2.01
CA VAL A 371 4.86 4.22 1.76
C VAL A 371 3.37 3.95 1.92
N PRO A 372 2.64 4.74 2.75
CA PRO A 372 3.02 6.00 3.40
C PRO A 372 3.99 5.85 4.58
N SER A 373 5.02 6.68 4.59
CA SER A 373 5.99 6.84 5.66
C SER A 373 6.12 8.32 6.04
N LEU A 374 6.75 8.64 7.16
CA LEU A 374 7.02 10.04 7.52
C LEU A 374 7.87 10.73 6.46
N LEU A 375 8.87 10.02 5.92
CA LEU A 375 9.73 10.56 4.86
C LEU A 375 8.95 10.84 3.57
N ALA A 376 7.95 10.01 3.24
CA ALA A 376 7.22 10.06 1.97
C ALA A 376 6.07 11.07 1.94
N MET A 377 5.70 11.71 3.04
CA MET A 377 4.53 12.59 3.10
C MET A 377 4.47 13.67 1.98
N PRO A 378 5.56 14.37 1.62
CA PRO A 378 5.52 15.33 0.51
C PRO A 378 5.35 14.67 -0.87
N TYR A 379 5.90 13.47 -1.08
CA TYR A 379 5.71 12.70 -2.32
C TYR A 379 4.23 12.34 -2.55
N LEU A 380 3.51 12.03 -1.46
CA LEU A 380 2.08 11.74 -1.52
C LEU A 380 1.21 12.99 -1.67
N GLY A 381 1.79 14.18 -1.46
CA GLY A 381 1.07 15.45 -1.44
C GLY A 381 0.28 15.67 -0.14
N ASP A 382 0.72 15.04 0.93
CA ASP A 382 0.07 15.08 2.24
C ASP A 382 0.49 16.29 3.08
N ILE A 383 1.71 16.80 2.83
CA ILE A 383 2.29 17.95 3.53
C ILE A 383 3.21 18.74 2.58
N ASP A 384 3.39 20.03 2.86
CA ASP A 384 4.38 20.86 2.15
C ASP A 384 5.81 20.39 2.53
N ILE A 385 6.65 20.22 1.52
CA ILE A 385 8.07 19.84 1.70
C ILE A 385 8.83 20.85 2.58
N ASN A 386 8.40 22.11 2.61
CA ASN A 386 9.00 23.18 3.42
C ASN A 386 8.40 23.30 4.82
N ASP A 387 7.43 22.45 5.19
CA ASP A 387 6.89 22.46 6.56
C ASP A 387 8.02 22.26 7.57
N PRO A 388 8.20 23.16 8.56
CA PRO A 388 9.34 23.08 9.48
C PRO A 388 9.33 21.84 10.38
N ILE A 389 8.13 21.31 10.71
CA ILE A 389 8.03 20.07 11.51
C ILE A 389 8.42 18.88 10.64
N TYR A 390 7.98 18.88 9.36
CA TYR A 390 8.41 17.85 8.42
C TYR A 390 9.93 17.90 8.20
N GLN A 391 10.53 19.06 8.02
CA GLN A 391 11.97 19.17 7.81
C GLN A 391 12.76 18.68 9.04
N ASN A 392 12.27 18.93 10.23
CA ASN A 392 12.83 18.37 11.46
C ASN A 392 12.67 16.84 11.51
N THR A 393 11.48 16.35 11.15
CA THR A 393 11.17 14.92 11.07
C THR A 393 12.06 14.23 10.05
N ARG A 394 12.27 14.83 8.87
CA ARG A 394 13.15 14.30 7.82
C ARG A 394 14.58 14.15 8.31
N ARG A 395 15.11 15.14 9.08
CA ARG A 395 16.45 15.03 9.68
C ARG A 395 16.52 13.91 10.72
N PHE A 396 15.48 13.72 11.51
CA PHE A 396 15.37 12.64 12.49
C PHE A 396 15.33 11.26 11.81
N VAL A 397 14.44 11.03 10.85
CA VAL A 397 14.25 9.69 10.24
C VAL A 397 15.45 9.25 9.38
N LEU A 398 16.27 10.19 8.91
CA LEU A 398 17.49 9.95 8.15
C LEU A 398 18.77 10.01 9.04
N SER A 399 18.63 9.69 10.32
CA SER A 399 19.72 9.68 11.29
C SER A 399 19.75 8.39 12.10
N ASP A 400 20.81 8.19 12.86
CA ASP A 400 20.98 7.03 13.74
C ASP A 400 20.01 7.04 14.96
N ASP A 401 19.25 8.14 15.17
CA ASP A 401 18.18 8.21 16.16
C ASP A 401 16.88 7.51 15.68
N ASN A 402 16.74 7.24 14.38
CA ASN A 402 15.75 6.31 13.87
C ASN A 402 16.30 4.88 13.96
N PRO A 403 15.71 3.99 14.79
CA PRO A 403 16.24 2.64 15.02
C PRO A 403 16.25 1.76 13.76
N TYR A 404 15.54 2.18 12.69
CA TYR A 404 15.48 1.46 11.41
C TYR A 404 16.26 2.17 10.29
N PHE A 405 16.99 3.24 10.59
CA PHE A 405 17.96 3.78 9.66
C PHE A 405 19.26 2.99 9.76
N TYR A 406 19.65 2.34 8.70
CA TYR A 406 20.83 1.51 8.63
C TYR A 406 21.89 2.13 7.74
N ARG A 407 23.14 2.03 8.15
CA ARG A 407 24.31 2.47 7.37
C ARG A 407 25.36 1.38 7.35
N GLY A 408 25.88 1.07 6.15
CA GLY A 408 26.86 0.01 5.97
C GLY A 408 27.72 0.19 4.72
N LYS A 409 28.44 -0.86 4.34
CA LYS A 409 29.37 -0.84 3.21
C LYS A 409 28.68 -0.79 1.85
N ALA A 410 27.53 -1.42 1.73
CA ALA A 410 26.76 -1.47 0.48
C ALA A 410 25.89 -0.23 0.30
N GLY A 411 25.30 0.28 1.39
CA GLY A 411 24.45 1.45 1.33
C GLY A 411 23.88 1.87 2.68
N GLU A 412 23.07 2.93 2.65
CA GLU A 412 22.35 3.45 3.81
C GLU A 412 20.91 3.80 3.45
N GLY A 413 20.01 3.67 4.42
CA GLY A 413 18.59 4.01 4.24
C GLY A 413 17.73 3.42 5.34
N ILE A 414 16.43 3.70 5.25
CA ILE A 414 15.45 3.20 6.19
C ILE A 414 15.05 1.78 5.78
N GLY A 415 14.92 0.89 6.76
CA GLY A 415 14.35 -0.43 6.65
C GLY A 415 13.02 -0.52 7.38
N GLY A 416 12.86 -1.55 8.19
CA GLY A 416 11.68 -1.79 9.02
C GLY A 416 11.76 -3.15 9.70
N PRO A 417 10.81 -3.49 10.58
CA PRO A 417 10.76 -4.82 11.19
C PRO A 417 10.53 -5.94 10.17
N HIS A 418 9.81 -5.65 9.09
CA HIS A 418 9.31 -6.63 8.11
C HIS A 418 10.41 -7.53 7.53
N CYS A 419 11.47 -6.94 7.00
CA CYS A 419 12.61 -7.69 6.45
C CYS A 419 13.72 -7.96 7.47
N GLY A 420 13.55 -7.51 8.71
CA GLY A 420 14.50 -7.69 9.79
C GLY A 420 15.63 -6.65 9.83
N TYR A 421 16.53 -6.83 10.80
CA TYR A 421 17.61 -5.88 11.07
C TYR A 421 18.63 -5.81 9.93
N ASN A 422 19.16 -4.60 9.71
CA ASN A 422 20.19 -4.29 8.73
C ASN A 422 19.74 -4.42 7.26
N MET A 423 18.44 -4.59 7.02
CA MET A 423 17.86 -4.63 5.68
C MET A 423 17.37 -3.25 5.28
N VAL A 424 18.03 -2.64 4.30
CA VAL A 424 17.70 -1.34 3.72
C VAL A 424 16.73 -1.55 2.56
N TRP A 425 15.67 -0.74 2.51
CA TRP A 425 14.75 -0.76 1.38
C TRP A 425 15.12 0.29 0.33
N PRO A 426 15.32 -0.07 -0.93
CA PRO A 426 15.52 0.89 -2.03
C PRO A 426 14.43 1.96 -2.09
N MET A 427 13.19 1.62 -1.71
CA MET A 427 12.06 2.56 -1.62
C MET A 427 12.38 3.77 -0.72
N SER A 428 13.04 3.56 0.42
CA SER A 428 13.42 4.66 1.33
C SER A 428 14.48 5.58 0.71
N ILE A 429 15.41 5.00 -0.06
CA ILE A 429 16.43 5.77 -0.80
C ILE A 429 15.78 6.59 -1.90
N MET A 430 14.79 6.02 -2.61
CA MET A 430 14.00 6.74 -3.60
C MET A 430 13.19 7.87 -2.96
N MET A 431 12.51 7.62 -1.82
CA MET A 431 11.78 8.67 -1.10
C MET A 431 12.71 9.78 -0.60
N ARG A 432 13.93 9.44 -0.16
CA ARG A 432 14.95 10.43 0.19
C ARG A 432 15.29 11.32 -1.00
N ALA A 433 15.43 10.75 -2.21
CA ALA A 433 15.68 11.52 -3.43
C ALA A 433 14.45 12.34 -3.86
N PHE A 434 13.24 11.78 -3.82
CA PHE A 434 11.99 12.50 -4.15
C PHE A 434 11.74 13.72 -3.28
N THR A 435 12.16 13.66 -2.01
CA THR A 435 11.95 14.71 -1.01
C THR A 435 13.20 15.55 -0.73
N SER A 436 14.25 15.40 -1.54
CA SER A 436 15.47 16.19 -1.41
C SER A 436 15.41 17.46 -2.25
N GLN A 437 15.94 18.53 -1.69
CA GLN A 437 16.21 19.80 -2.38
C GLN A 437 17.70 19.99 -2.72
N SER A 438 18.54 18.99 -2.40
CA SER A 438 20.00 19.00 -2.63
C SER A 438 20.36 18.07 -3.80
N ASP A 439 21.02 18.61 -4.82
CA ASP A 439 21.53 17.85 -5.94
C ASP A 439 22.57 16.80 -5.52
N ASP A 440 23.43 17.12 -4.54
CA ASP A 440 24.40 16.18 -4.02
C ASP A 440 23.73 14.98 -3.33
N GLU A 441 22.66 15.23 -2.55
CA GLU A 441 21.91 14.17 -1.90
C GLU A 441 21.16 13.30 -2.95
N ILE A 442 20.55 13.90 -3.96
CA ILE A 442 19.88 13.18 -5.05
C ILE A 442 20.91 12.30 -5.79
N LYS A 443 22.07 12.88 -6.16
CA LYS A 443 23.15 12.14 -6.81
C LYS A 443 23.62 10.97 -5.95
N HIS A 444 23.82 11.18 -4.65
CA HIS A 444 24.18 10.12 -3.71
C HIS A 444 23.14 8.98 -3.70
N CYS A 445 21.87 9.31 -3.63
CA CYS A 445 20.78 8.31 -3.65
C CYS A 445 20.77 7.51 -4.96
N ILE A 446 20.85 8.17 -6.13
CA ILE A 446 20.85 7.47 -7.42
C ILE A 446 22.07 6.58 -7.56
N THR A 447 23.26 7.09 -7.19
CA THR A 447 24.50 6.29 -7.20
C THR A 447 24.37 5.05 -6.32
N MET A 448 23.77 5.17 -5.15
CA MET A 448 23.54 4.03 -4.24
C MET A 448 22.58 3.02 -4.88
N LEU A 449 21.45 3.48 -5.44
CA LEU A 449 20.45 2.61 -6.07
C LEU A 449 21.06 1.78 -7.22
N ILE A 450 21.85 2.39 -8.11
CA ILE A 450 22.45 1.65 -9.22
C ILE A 450 23.57 0.69 -8.78
N ASN A 451 24.17 0.89 -7.61
CA ASN A 451 25.22 0.03 -7.07
C ASN A 451 24.70 -1.07 -6.13
N THR A 452 23.40 -1.10 -5.83
CA THR A 452 22.79 -2.09 -4.93
C THR A 452 21.78 -3.01 -5.61
N ASP A 453 21.83 -3.11 -6.94
CA ASP A 453 20.98 -3.96 -7.77
C ASP A 453 21.37 -5.46 -7.75
N ALA A 454 22.38 -5.85 -6.97
CA ALA A 454 22.95 -7.20 -6.91
C ALA A 454 23.40 -7.76 -8.29
N GLY A 455 23.62 -6.90 -9.29
CA GLY A 455 23.96 -7.26 -10.66
C GLY A 455 22.78 -7.80 -11.47
N THR A 456 21.55 -7.63 -10.99
CA THR A 456 20.34 -8.08 -11.68
C THR A 456 19.76 -7.04 -12.65
N GLY A 457 20.08 -5.76 -12.44
CA GLY A 457 19.50 -4.63 -13.16
C GLY A 457 18.09 -4.26 -12.69
N PHE A 458 17.63 -4.81 -11.56
CA PHE A 458 16.32 -4.55 -10.95
C PHE A 458 16.45 -4.09 -9.51
N MET A 459 15.39 -3.43 -9.01
CA MET A 459 15.23 -3.14 -7.60
C MET A 459 14.66 -4.37 -6.89
N HIS A 460 15.15 -4.62 -5.68
CA HIS A 460 14.66 -5.67 -4.78
C HIS A 460 13.84 -5.05 -3.65
N GLU A 461 13.09 -5.86 -2.90
CA GLU A 461 12.34 -5.36 -1.76
C GLU A 461 13.26 -4.73 -0.70
N SER A 462 14.32 -5.44 -0.30
CA SER A 462 15.36 -4.92 0.58
C SER A 462 16.71 -5.57 0.30
N PHE A 463 17.79 -4.93 0.73
CA PHE A 463 19.14 -5.47 0.68
C PHE A 463 19.87 -5.26 2.01
N HIS A 464 20.82 -6.14 2.34
CA HIS A 464 21.60 -6.00 3.55
C HIS A 464 22.61 -4.86 3.43
N LYS A 465 22.66 -3.95 4.44
CA LYS A 465 23.46 -2.72 4.43
C LYS A 465 24.97 -2.91 4.11
N ASP A 466 25.51 -4.08 4.40
CA ASP A 466 26.95 -4.39 4.18
C ASP A 466 27.19 -5.30 2.96
N ASP A 467 26.14 -5.92 2.41
CA ASP A 467 26.25 -6.87 1.29
C ASP A 467 24.95 -6.87 0.47
N HIS A 468 24.94 -6.14 -0.64
CA HIS A 468 23.76 -6.01 -1.52
C HIS A 468 23.37 -7.30 -2.24
N HIS A 469 24.20 -8.34 -2.25
CA HIS A 469 23.84 -9.66 -2.78
C HIS A 469 22.91 -10.45 -1.82
N ARG A 470 22.83 -10.02 -0.55
CA ARG A 470 21.84 -10.53 0.40
C ARG A 470 20.59 -9.64 0.35
N TYR A 471 19.66 -10.00 -0.52
CA TYR A 471 18.42 -9.25 -0.74
C TYR A 471 17.19 -10.14 -0.54
N THR A 472 16.04 -9.50 -0.30
CA THR A 472 14.72 -10.14 -0.26
C THR A 472 13.98 -9.87 -1.57
N ARG A 473 13.13 -10.77 -1.97
CA ARG A 473 12.28 -10.77 -3.17
C ARG A 473 13.03 -10.32 -4.44
N SER A 474 13.26 -11.26 -5.31
CA SER A 474 13.91 -11.01 -6.60
C SER A 474 13.06 -10.20 -7.57
N TRP A 475 11.74 -10.19 -7.35
CA TRP A 475 10.77 -9.51 -8.19
C TRP A 475 9.70 -8.83 -7.33
N PHE A 476 9.90 -7.53 -7.08
CA PHE A 476 8.96 -6.64 -6.41
C PHE A 476 8.67 -5.45 -7.33
N ALA A 477 7.54 -5.50 -8.04
CA ALA A 477 7.27 -4.63 -9.17
C ALA A 477 7.10 -3.15 -8.77
N TRP A 478 6.56 -2.87 -7.59
CA TRP A 478 6.40 -1.49 -7.13
C TRP A 478 7.74 -0.74 -7.08
N GLN A 479 8.78 -1.32 -6.48
CA GLN A 479 10.07 -0.64 -6.39
C GLN A 479 10.73 -0.43 -7.75
N ASN A 480 10.56 -1.37 -8.68
CA ASN A 480 11.05 -1.19 -10.04
C ASN A 480 10.37 0.01 -10.72
N THR A 481 9.05 0.07 -10.67
CA THR A 481 8.30 1.16 -11.28
C THR A 481 8.58 2.50 -10.61
N LEU A 482 8.71 2.53 -9.28
CA LEU A 482 9.05 3.72 -8.51
C LEU A 482 10.45 4.27 -8.86
N PHE A 483 11.43 3.38 -9.12
CA PHE A 483 12.74 3.80 -9.62
C PHE A 483 12.61 4.49 -10.99
N GLY A 484 11.82 3.92 -11.89
CA GLY A 484 11.55 4.53 -13.19
C GLY A 484 10.86 5.89 -13.05
N GLU A 485 9.87 6.01 -12.15
CA GLU A 485 9.21 7.29 -11.85
C GLU A 485 10.20 8.36 -11.39
N LEU A 486 11.12 8.00 -10.49
CA LEU A 486 12.14 8.91 -9.98
C LEU A 486 13.02 9.46 -11.11
N ILE A 487 13.50 8.60 -12.02
CA ILE A 487 14.35 9.02 -13.14
C ILE A 487 13.56 9.96 -14.08
N VAL A 488 12.33 9.60 -14.44
CA VAL A 488 11.46 10.46 -15.26
C VAL A 488 11.22 11.82 -14.60
N LYS A 489 10.94 11.83 -13.29
CA LYS A 489 10.77 13.08 -12.54
C LYS A 489 12.01 13.94 -12.61
N LEU A 490 13.18 13.39 -12.32
CA LEU A 490 14.46 14.15 -12.32
C LEU A 490 14.76 14.75 -13.69
N ILE A 491 14.50 14.02 -14.78
CA ILE A 491 14.67 14.55 -16.15
C ILE A 491 13.68 15.70 -16.40
N ASN A 492 12.41 15.55 -16.01
CA ASN A 492 11.40 16.59 -16.19
C ASN A 492 11.66 17.82 -15.32
N ASP A 493 12.32 17.66 -14.19
CA ASP A 493 12.80 18.76 -13.33
C ASP A 493 14.11 19.41 -13.85
N GLY A 494 14.58 19.02 -15.03
CA GLY A 494 15.78 19.60 -15.66
C GLY A 494 17.10 19.09 -15.08
N LYS A 495 17.09 17.96 -14.33
CA LYS A 495 18.29 17.43 -13.66
C LYS A 495 19.06 16.39 -14.51
N ILE A 496 18.99 16.49 -15.83
CA ILE A 496 19.66 15.53 -16.72
C ILE A 496 21.19 15.60 -16.57
N ASP A 497 21.77 16.79 -16.37
CA ASP A 497 23.22 16.95 -16.18
C ASP A 497 23.68 16.26 -14.87
N LEU A 498 22.85 16.32 -13.82
CA LEU A 498 23.11 15.60 -12.57
C LEU A 498 23.15 14.09 -12.84
N LEU A 499 22.15 13.54 -13.53
CA LEU A 499 22.10 12.10 -13.87
C LEU A 499 23.30 11.68 -14.72
N ASN A 500 23.70 12.51 -15.68
CA ASN A 500 24.86 12.26 -16.55
C ASN A 500 26.22 12.47 -15.87
N SER A 501 26.25 13.09 -14.69
CA SER A 501 27.45 13.19 -13.85
C SER A 501 27.73 11.92 -13.02
N ILE A 502 26.82 10.95 -13.04
CA ILE A 502 26.97 9.65 -12.36
C ILE A 502 27.81 8.75 -13.26
N GLN A 503 28.88 8.17 -12.69
CA GLN A 503 29.82 7.30 -13.39
C GLN A 503 29.57 5.82 -13.08
#